data_9e83c1ee7e885fa1a48ebb9747ec58e0
#
_entry.id   9e83c1ee7e885fa1a48ebb9747ec58e0
#
_cell.length_a   1.000
_cell.length_b   1.000
_cell.length_c   1.000
_cell.angle_alpha   90.00
_cell.angle_beta   90.00
_cell.angle_gamma   90.00
#
_symmetry.space_group_name_H-M   'P 1'
#
loop_
_entity.id
_entity.type
_entity.pdbx_description
1 polymer ?
#
loop_
_entity_poly.entity_id
_entity_poly.type
_entity_poly.pdbx_seq_one_letter_code
_entity_poly.pdbx_strand_id
1 'polypeptide(L)'
;MKRLILAAIALLASLPGAPASEEAKLKLFERGSWQQLLHSHAGRPTLVHFWGVTCGPCKVELPELGEFMKRHPAVDVVTIDADLVPNSDAAALSMLQTAGLSAAENWMFSDGFAERLRFEVDPAWQGDIPRTILVSRNGEMTTIEGEAEASALQKWFDEQAAATK
;
A
#
# COMPACT_ATOMS: atom_id res chain seq x y z
N MET A 1 47.26 -5.43 56.80
CA MET A 1 45.96 -4.78 56.49
C MET A 1 45.82 -4.76 54.99
N LYS A 2 45.12 -5.75 54.41
CA LYS A 2 44.90 -5.86 52.98
C LYS A 2 43.50 -5.32 52.68
N ARG A 3 43.40 -4.24 51.89
CA ARG A 3 42.14 -3.66 51.43
C ARG A 3 41.71 -4.38 50.16
N LEU A 4 40.62 -5.14 50.22
CA LEU A 4 39.93 -5.68 49.06
C LEU A 4 39.10 -4.57 48.42
N ILE A 5 39.38 -4.26 47.15
CA ILE A 5 38.57 -3.39 46.29
C ILE A 5 37.62 -4.32 45.49
N LEU A 6 36.32 -4.29 45.82
CA LEU A 6 35.28 -4.95 45.04
C LEU A 6 34.94 -4.04 43.82
N ALA A 7 35.29 -4.49 42.64
CA ALA A 7 34.86 -3.85 41.41
C ALA A 7 33.44 -4.36 41.04
N ALA A 8 32.45 -3.50 41.15
CA ALA A 8 31.08 -3.78 40.66
C ALA A 8 31.04 -3.59 39.14
N ILE A 9 30.92 -4.69 38.42
CA ILE A 9 30.68 -4.65 36.98
C ILE A 9 29.19 -4.42 36.77
N ALA A 10 28.80 -3.21 36.32
CA ALA A 10 27.44 -2.90 35.90
C ALA A 10 27.20 -3.48 34.53
N LEU A 11 26.38 -4.53 34.45
CA LEU A 11 25.91 -5.16 33.19
C LEU A 11 24.82 -4.26 32.60
N LEU A 12 25.15 -3.40 31.63
CA LEU A 12 24.16 -2.66 30.84
C LEU A 12 23.44 -3.67 29.94
N ALA A 13 22.25 -4.06 30.34
CA ALA A 13 21.32 -4.80 29.48
C ALA A 13 20.82 -3.89 28.34
N SER A 14 21.32 -4.09 27.13
CA SER A 14 20.80 -3.46 25.93
C SER A 14 19.39 -4.01 25.66
N LEU A 15 18.36 -3.20 25.93
CA LEU A 15 16.99 -3.50 25.51
C LEU A 15 16.93 -3.47 23.99
N PRO A 16 16.37 -4.50 23.33
CA PRO A 16 16.11 -4.42 21.88
C PRO A 16 15.16 -3.26 21.64
N GLY A 17 15.60 -2.28 20.84
CA GLY A 17 14.76 -1.18 20.39
C GLY A 17 13.52 -1.72 19.72
N ALA A 18 12.34 -1.22 20.09
CA ALA A 18 11.10 -1.50 19.34
C ALA A 18 11.32 -1.12 17.86
N PRO A 19 10.83 -1.92 16.90
CA PRO A 19 10.91 -1.55 15.50
C PRO A 19 10.23 -0.18 15.32
N ALA A 20 10.97 0.77 14.77
CA ALA A 20 10.41 2.08 14.42
C ALA A 20 9.25 1.81 13.45
N SER A 21 8.06 2.31 13.77
CA SER A 21 6.93 2.26 12.85
C SER A 21 7.34 3.04 11.59
N GLU A 22 7.36 2.37 10.45
CA GLU A 22 7.63 3.01 9.16
C GLU A 22 6.55 4.07 8.92
N GLU A 23 6.97 5.31 8.75
CA GLU A 23 6.07 6.42 8.52
C GLU A 23 5.59 6.38 7.07
N ALA A 24 4.28 6.39 6.84
CA ALA A 24 3.70 6.43 5.51
C ALA A 24 4.17 7.68 4.75
N LYS A 25 4.51 7.52 3.47
CA LYS A 25 4.91 8.61 2.58
C LYS A 25 4.03 8.60 1.35
N LEU A 26 3.60 9.78 0.89
CA LEU A 26 2.85 9.93 -0.34
C LEU A 26 3.77 10.36 -1.47
N LYS A 27 3.71 9.65 -2.59
CA LYS A 27 4.30 10.03 -3.86
C LYS A 27 3.25 10.76 -4.70
N LEU A 28 3.67 11.68 -5.54
CA LEU A 28 2.75 12.36 -6.46
C LEU A 28 2.47 11.47 -7.67
N PHE A 29 1.19 11.17 -7.92
CA PHE A 29 0.75 10.43 -9.10
C PHE A 29 0.41 11.43 -10.21
N GLU A 30 1.30 11.49 -11.18
CA GLU A 30 1.29 12.43 -12.31
C GLU A 30 1.19 11.66 -13.63
N ARG A 31 1.19 12.39 -14.73
CA ARG A 31 1.25 11.79 -16.07
C ARG A 31 2.49 10.91 -16.21
N GLY A 32 2.26 9.67 -16.68
CA GLY A 32 3.29 8.66 -16.83
C GLY A 32 3.59 7.85 -15.56
N SER A 33 3.03 8.23 -14.40
CA SER A 33 3.23 7.48 -13.15
C SER A 33 2.69 6.07 -13.22
N TRP A 34 1.60 5.85 -13.97
CA TRP A 34 1.04 4.52 -14.17
C TRP A 34 2.05 3.56 -14.84
N GLN A 35 2.66 3.97 -15.94
CA GLN A 35 3.67 3.17 -16.64
C GLN A 35 4.91 2.97 -15.79
N GLN A 36 5.34 3.98 -15.05
CA GLN A 36 6.46 3.87 -14.12
C GLN A 36 6.19 2.84 -13.03
N LEU A 37 4.98 2.87 -12.45
CA LEU A 37 4.54 1.91 -11.43
C LEU A 37 4.57 0.48 -12.00
N LEU A 38 3.92 0.25 -13.13
CA LEU A 38 3.90 -1.07 -13.78
C LEU A 38 5.30 -1.58 -14.08
N HIS A 39 6.20 -0.72 -14.52
CA HIS A 39 7.60 -1.08 -14.79
C HIS A 39 8.36 -1.44 -13.52
N SER A 40 8.17 -0.66 -12.44
CA SER A 40 8.88 -0.89 -11.16
C SER A 40 8.45 -2.18 -10.46
N HIS A 41 7.24 -2.67 -10.73
CA HIS A 41 6.69 -3.91 -10.18
C HIS A 41 6.68 -5.08 -11.18
N ALA A 42 7.30 -4.92 -12.34
CA ALA A 42 7.30 -5.97 -13.37
C ALA A 42 7.82 -7.31 -12.84
N GLY A 43 7.10 -8.40 -13.13
CA GLY A 43 7.43 -9.75 -12.67
C GLY A 43 7.04 -10.08 -11.24
N ARG A 44 6.42 -9.15 -10.52
CA ARG A 44 5.90 -9.34 -9.15
C ARG A 44 4.37 -9.22 -9.14
N PRO A 45 3.65 -10.08 -8.41
CA PRO A 45 2.22 -9.88 -8.26
C PRO A 45 1.99 -8.60 -7.47
N THR A 46 1.20 -7.70 -8.04
CA THR A 46 0.97 -6.36 -7.49
C THR A 46 -0.51 -6.07 -7.40
N LEU A 47 -0.94 -5.60 -6.24
CA LEU A 47 -2.28 -5.11 -5.99
C LEU A 47 -2.24 -3.59 -5.96
N VAL A 48 -2.95 -2.94 -6.87
CA VAL A 48 -3.05 -1.47 -6.92
C VAL A 48 -4.47 -1.06 -6.55
N HIS A 49 -4.61 -0.35 -5.45
CA HIS A 49 -5.90 0.05 -4.89
C HIS A 49 -6.10 1.56 -4.99
N PHE A 50 -7.15 1.97 -5.72
CA PHE A 50 -7.59 3.36 -5.84
C PHE A 50 -8.67 3.65 -4.81
N TRP A 51 -8.46 4.67 -4.02
CA TRP A 51 -9.30 5.06 -2.89
C TRP A 51 -9.39 6.57 -2.74
N GLY A 52 -10.03 7.08 -1.69
CA GLY A 52 -10.07 8.51 -1.40
C GLY A 52 -10.46 8.80 0.04
N VAL A 53 -10.01 9.93 0.56
CA VAL A 53 -10.28 10.37 1.95
C VAL A 53 -11.76 10.62 2.22
N THR A 54 -12.55 10.94 1.19
CA THR A 54 -13.98 11.16 1.30
C THR A 54 -14.81 9.91 0.98
N CYS A 55 -14.20 8.86 0.48
CA CYS A 55 -14.85 7.60 0.09
C CYS A 55 -15.23 6.77 1.33
N GLY A 56 -16.52 6.67 1.59
CA GLY A 56 -17.05 5.91 2.74
C GLY A 56 -16.66 4.43 2.72
N PRO A 57 -16.95 3.67 1.64
CA PRO A 57 -16.56 2.26 1.50
C PRO A 57 -15.05 2.05 1.62
N CYS A 58 -14.22 2.94 1.04
CA CYS A 58 -12.77 2.83 1.12
C CYS A 58 -12.24 2.81 2.57
N LYS A 59 -12.89 3.55 3.47
CA LYS A 59 -12.51 3.59 4.90
C LYS A 59 -12.68 2.24 5.59
N VAL A 60 -13.60 1.43 5.13
CA VAL A 60 -13.84 0.07 5.64
C VAL A 60 -12.83 -0.90 5.04
N GLU A 61 -12.55 -0.77 3.76
CA GLU A 61 -11.69 -1.70 3.00
C GLU A 61 -10.18 -1.52 3.30
N LEU A 62 -9.70 -0.29 3.53
CA LEU A 62 -8.28 -0.05 3.77
C LEU A 62 -7.67 -0.90 4.90
N PRO A 63 -8.31 -1.07 6.09
CA PRO A 63 -7.82 -1.96 7.14
C PRO A 63 -7.73 -3.44 6.70
N GLU A 64 -8.69 -3.91 5.92
CA GLU A 64 -8.69 -5.28 5.39
C GLU A 64 -7.53 -5.49 4.41
N LEU A 65 -7.23 -4.48 3.59
CA LEU A 65 -6.09 -4.47 2.70
C LEU A 65 -4.75 -4.47 3.48
N GLY A 66 -4.66 -3.73 4.59
CA GLY A 66 -3.51 -3.77 5.49
C GLY A 66 -3.28 -5.15 6.09
N GLU A 67 -4.34 -5.84 6.49
CA GLU A 67 -4.26 -7.23 6.97
C GLU A 67 -3.92 -8.21 5.84
N PHE A 68 -4.40 -7.98 4.62
CA PHE A 68 -4.01 -8.75 3.44
C PHE A 68 -2.51 -8.61 3.16
N MET A 69 -1.98 -7.39 3.15
CA MET A 69 -0.56 -7.12 2.92
C MET A 69 0.33 -7.84 3.94
N LYS A 70 -0.03 -7.82 5.22
CA LYS A 70 0.71 -8.52 6.29
C LYS A 70 0.75 -10.04 6.09
N ARG A 71 -0.36 -10.62 5.63
CA ARG A 71 -0.47 -12.07 5.40
C ARG A 71 0.23 -12.52 4.12
N HIS A 72 0.40 -11.64 3.15
CA HIS A 72 0.90 -11.94 1.81
C HIS A 72 2.13 -11.09 1.43
N PRO A 73 3.28 -11.24 2.12
CA PRO A 73 4.47 -10.40 1.89
C PRO A 73 5.11 -10.60 0.51
N ALA A 74 4.64 -11.58 -0.27
CA ALA A 74 5.08 -11.81 -1.65
C ALA A 74 4.28 -10.99 -2.69
N VAL A 75 3.25 -10.26 -2.25
CA VAL A 75 2.46 -9.34 -3.08
C VAL A 75 2.88 -7.92 -2.78
N ASP A 76 3.20 -7.17 -3.81
CA ASP A 76 3.38 -5.72 -3.66
C ASP A 76 2.01 -5.05 -3.53
N VAL A 77 1.84 -4.23 -2.53
CA VAL A 77 0.62 -3.44 -2.33
C VAL A 77 0.94 -1.98 -2.61
N VAL A 78 0.18 -1.41 -3.52
CA VAL A 78 0.24 0.00 -3.90
C VAL A 78 -1.12 0.62 -3.63
N THR A 79 -1.15 1.78 -2.98
CA THR A 79 -2.39 2.55 -2.81
C THR A 79 -2.29 3.89 -3.52
N ILE A 80 -3.37 4.34 -4.12
CA ILE A 80 -3.43 5.60 -4.85
C ILE A 80 -4.67 6.37 -4.39
N ASP A 81 -4.46 7.47 -3.67
CA ASP A 81 -5.54 8.43 -3.37
C ASP A 81 -5.92 9.14 -4.66
N ALA A 82 -7.08 8.79 -5.21
CA ALA A 82 -7.62 9.34 -6.45
C ALA A 82 -8.66 10.45 -6.21
N ASP A 83 -8.81 10.87 -4.97
CA ASP A 83 -9.75 11.87 -4.49
C ASP A 83 -9.05 13.23 -4.47
N LEU A 84 -9.37 14.12 -5.41
CA LEU A 84 -8.75 15.44 -5.51
C LEU A 84 -9.27 16.41 -4.42
N VAL A 85 -9.20 16.01 -3.16
CA VAL A 85 -9.55 16.89 -2.04
C VAL A 85 -8.35 17.77 -1.69
N PRO A 86 -8.49 19.12 -1.76
CA PRO A 86 -7.37 20.00 -1.43
C PRO A 86 -6.89 19.81 0.01
N ASN A 87 -5.57 19.79 0.20
CA ASN A 87 -4.92 19.69 1.53
C ASN A 87 -5.29 18.41 2.31
N SER A 88 -5.55 17.30 1.61
CA SER A 88 -5.92 16.02 2.24
C SER A 88 -4.74 15.15 2.64
N ASP A 89 -3.51 15.52 2.33
CA ASP A 89 -2.28 14.73 2.53
C ASP A 89 -2.17 14.18 3.96
N ALA A 90 -2.38 15.05 4.98
CA ALA A 90 -2.31 14.63 6.37
C ALA A 90 -3.43 13.64 6.74
N ALA A 91 -4.63 13.81 6.18
CA ALA A 91 -5.74 12.90 6.38
C ALA A 91 -5.47 11.54 5.71
N ALA A 92 -4.97 11.56 4.47
CA ALA A 92 -4.58 10.37 3.74
C ALA A 92 -3.49 9.57 4.48
N LEU A 93 -2.42 10.23 4.91
CA LEU A 93 -1.36 9.60 5.71
C LEU A 93 -1.88 8.98 7.00
N SER A 94 -2.75 9.69 7.73
CA SER A 94 -3.36 9.19 8.96
C SER A 94 -4.23 7.95 8.72
N MET A 95 -5.00 7.93 7.63
CA MET A 95 -5.84 6.78 7.25
C MET A 95 -4.98 5.57 6.88
N LEU A 96 -3.93 5.75 6.07
CA LEU A 96 -3.00 4.69 5.70
C LEU A 96 -2.25 4.12 6.91
N GLN A 97 -1.82 4.97 7.83
CA GLN A 97 -1.18 4.54 9.07
C GLN A 97 -2.13 3.72 9.93
N THR A 98 -3.36 4.20 10.13
CA THR A 98 -4.39 3.50 10.90
C THR A 98 -4.77 2.15 10.28
N ALA A 99 -4.77 2.07 8.96
CA ALA A 99 -5.03 0.85 8.21
C ALA A 99 -3.86 -0.14 8.18
N GLY A 100 -2.68 0.22 8.70
CA GLY A 100 -1.49 -0.64 8.66
C GLY A 100 -0.82 -0.69 7.28
N LEU A 101 -1.05 0.33 6.44
CA LEU A 101 -0.53 0.45 5.07
C LEU A 101 0.67 1.39 4.95
N SER A 102 1.32 1.74 6.06
CA SER A 102 2.50 2.63 6.05
C SER A 102 3.66 2.09 5.22
N ALA A 103 3.82 0.76 5.17
CA ALA A 103 4.86 0.08 4.40
C ALA A 103 4.47 -0.16 2.93
N ALA A 104 3.22 0.11 2.54
CA ALA A 104 2.80 0.05 1.14
C ALA A 104 3.42 1.19 0.33
N GLU A 105 3.48 1.04 -0.97
CA GLU A 105 3.82 2.15 -1.86
C GLU A 105 2.59 3.04 -2.03
N ASN A 106 2.63 4.23 -1.44
CA ASN A 106 1.47 5.11 -1.36
C ASN A 106 1.62 6.32 -2.28
N TRP A 107 0.60 6.59 -3.08
CA TRP A 107 0.52 7.69 -4.04
C TRP A 107 -0.73 8.53 -3.83
N MET A 108 -0.72 9.74 -4.36
CA MET A 108 -1.93 10.57 -4.48
C MET A 108 -1.94 11.30 -5.82
N PHE A 109 -3.11 11.48 -6.39
CA PHE A 109 -3.28 12.26 -7.61
C PHE A 109 -2.84 13.70 -7.38
N SER A 110 -1.97 14.21 -8.26
CA SER A 110 -1.41 15.56 -8.16
C SER A 110 -1.77 16.47 -9.32
N ASP A 111 -2.40 15.96 -10.37
CA ASP A 111 -2.87 16.74 -11.50
C ASP A 111 -4.32 17.20 -11.27
N GLY A 112 -4.61 18.47 -11.44
CA GLY A 112 -5.96 19.04 -11.38
C GLY A 112 -6.93 18.49 -12.45
N PHE A 113 -6.44 17.68 -13.39
CA PHE A 113 -7.22 16.95 -14.40
C PHE A 113 -7.20 15.46 -14.13
N ALA A 114 -7.89 15.03 -13.07
CA ALA A 114 -7.97 13.61 -12.67
C ALA A 114 -8.40 12.68 -13.82
N GLU A 115 -9.23 13.15 -14.75
CA GLU A 115 -9.67 12.40 -15.92
C GLU A 115 -8.49 11.91 -16.77
N ARG A 116 -7.42 12.69 -16.88
CA ARG A 116 -6.21 12.29 -17.62
C ARG A 116 -5.47 11.16 -16.93
N LEU A 117 -5.34 11.25 -15.61
CA LEU A 117 -4.68 10.23 -14.80
C LEU A 117 -5.47 8.93 -14.86
N ARG A 118 -6.80 9.01 -14.73
CA ARG A 118 -7.68 7.86 -14.85
C ARG A 118 -7.61 7.22 -16.24
N PHE A 119 -7.60 8.04 -17.30
CA PHE A 119 -7.49 7.57 -18.67
C PHE A 119 -6.17 6.81 -18.93
N GLU A 120 -5.07 7.21 -18.31
CA GLU A 120 -3.78 6.49 -18.42
C GLU A 120 -3.84 5.11 -17.75
N VAL A 121 -4.64 4.97 -16.68
CA VAL A 121 -4.84 3.70 -15.97
C VAL A 121 -5.79 2.79 -16.75
N ASP A 122 -6.95 3.32 -17.08
CA ASP A 122 -8.01 2.63 -17.84
C ASP A 122 -8.89 3.67 -18.54
N PRO A 123 -8.90 3.72 -19.87
CA PRO A 123 -9.73 4.66 -20.64
C PRO A 123 -11.24 4.56 -20.36
N ALA A 124 -11.71 3.44 -19.82
CA ALA A 124 -13.12 3.23 -19.47
C ALA A 124 -13.47 3.71 -18.06
N TRP A 125 -12.47 4.01 -17.22
CA TRP A 125 -12.70 4.36 -15.81
C TRP A 125 -13.34 5.74 -15.66
N GLN A 126 -14.56 5.78 -15.09
CA GLN A 126 -15.33 7.01 -14.88
C GLN A 126 -15.02 7.71 -13.55
N GLY A 127 -14.12 7.15 -12.71
CA GLY A 127 -13.71 7.74 -11.44
C GLY A 127 -14.38 7.14 -10.21
N ASP A 128 -15.11 6.07 -10.37
CA ASP A 128 -15.65 5.27 -9.29
C ASP A 128 -14.53 4.67 -8.43
N ILE A 129 -14.65 4.81 -7.12
CA ILE A 129 -13.80 4.26 -6.09
C ILE A 129 -14.67 3.67 -4.96
N PRO A 130 -14.21 2.60 -4.27
CA PRO A 130 -12.91 1.93 -4.43
C PRO A 130 -12.81 1.18 -5.76
N ARG A 131 -11.59 1.03 -6.25
CA ARG A 131 -11.26 0.25 -7.45
C ARG A 131 -9.92 -0.44 -7.22
N THR A 132 -9.83 -1.72 -7.54
CA THR A 132 -8.60 -2.49 -7.40
C THR A 132 -8.16 -3.07 -8.73
N ILE A 133 -6.89 -2.91 -9.07
CA ILE A 133 -6.27 -3.56 -10.22
C ILE A 133 -5.26 -4.59 -9.70
N LEU A 134 -5.47 -5.85 -10.05
CA LEU A 134 -4.59 -6.96 -9.74
C LEU A 134 -3.69 -7.20 -10.94
N VAL A 135 -2.38 -7.00 -10.77
CA VAL A 135 -1.37 -7.20 -11.81
C VAL A 135 -0.62 -8.49 -11.53
N SER A 136 -0.80 -9.48 -12.39
CA SER A 136 -0.14 -10.78 -12.30
C SER A 136 1.34 -10.68 -12.68
N ARG A 137 2.15 -11.70 -12.33
CA ARG A 137 3.58 -11.75 -12.67
C ARG A 137 3.88 -11.62 -14.15
N ASN A 138 2.98 -12.09 -15.02
CA ASN A 138 3.09 -11.99 -16.47
C ASN A 138 2.60 -10.65 -17.04
N GLY A 139 2.16 -9.72 -16.17
CA GLY A 139 1.64 -8.41 -16.55
C GLY A 139 0.14 -8.40 -16.91
N GLU A 140 -0.55 -9.53 -16.79
CA GLU A 140 -2.00 -9.57 -16.97
C GLU A 140 -2.70 -8.81 -15.85
N MET A 141 -3.69 -7.99 -16.21
CA MET A 141 -4.43 -7.15 -15.28
C MET A 141 -5.89 -7.59 -15.17
N THR A 142 -6.37 -7.66 -13.94
CA THR A 142 -7.78 -7.88 -13.60
C THR A 142 -8.27 -6.73 -12.77
N THR A 143 -9.38 -6.10 -13.18
CA THR A 143 -10.00 -4.99 -12.45
C THR A 143 -11.17 -5.47 -11.61
N ILE A 144 -11.22 -5.00 -10.37
CA ILE A 144 -12.37 -5.13 -9.47
C ILE A 144 -12.93 -3.72 -9.26
N GLU A 145 -14.16 -3.51 -9.68
CA GLU A 145 -14.91 -2.27 -9.47
C GLU A 145 -15.71 -2.38 -8.18
N GLY A 146 -15.64 -1.34 -7.34
CA GLY A 146 -16.17 -1.39 -5.99
C GLY A 146 -15.24 -2.14 -5.02
N GLU A 147 -15.80 -2.59 -3.91
CA GLU A 147 -15.09 -3.28 -2.84
C GLU A 147 -14.47 -4.60 -3.31
N ALA A 148 -13.20 -4.80 -3.02
CA ALA A 148 -12.49 -6.04 -3.34
C ALA A 148 -12.67 -7.05 -2.21
N GLU A 149 -13.59 -7.98 -2.41
CA GLU A 149 -13.87 -9.07 -1.48
C GLU A 149 -12.60 -9.84 -1.11
N ALA A 150 -12.36 -10.06 0.18
CA ALA A 150 -11.18 -10.77 0.69
C ALA A 150 -11.02 -12.17 0.06
N SER A 151 -12.14 -12.84 -0.25
CA SER A 151 -12.15 -14.13 -0.93
C SER A 151 -11.63 -14.05 -2.38
N ALA A 152 -11.91 -12.97 -3.10
CA ALA A 152 -11.43 -12.74 -4.45
C ALA A 152 -9.91 -12.45 -4.45
N LEU A 153 -9.44 -11.64 -3.50
CA LEU A 153 -8.01 -11.37 -3.31
C LEU A 153 -7.24 -12.63 -2.95
N GLN A 154 -7.79 -13.47 -2.05
CA GLN A 154 -7.16 -14.73 -1.66
C GLN A 154 -7.06 -15.69 -2.85
N LYS A 155 -8.14 -15.84 -3.63
CA LYS A 155 -8.15 -16.69 -4.83
C LYS A 155 -7.07 -16.23 -5.83
N TRP A 156 -7.03 -14.94 -6.13
CA TRP A 156 -6.01 -14.39 -7.03
C TRP A 156 -4.59 -14.66 -6.52
N PHE A 157 -4.34 -14.49 -5.22
CA PHE A 157 -3.04 -14.78 -4.60
C PHE A 157 -2.64 -16.25 -4.78
N ASP A 158 -3.58 -17.17 -4.54
CA ASP A 158 -3.33 -18.61 -4.68
C ASP A 158 -2.97 -18.99 -6.13
N GLU A 159 -3.60 -18.33 -7.12
CA GLU A 159 -3.28 -18.48 -8.55
C GLU A 159 -1.85 -17.99 -8.84
N GLN A 160 -1.42 -16.86 -8.27
CA GLN A 160 -0.06 -16.35 -8.43
C GLN A 160 0.99 -17.28 -7.78
N ALA A 161 0.67 -17.88 -6.66
CA ALA A 161 1.54 -18.86 -5.99
C ALA A 161 1.67 -20.16 -6.77
N ALA A 162 0.59 -20.60 -7.43
CA ALA A 162 0.59 -21.81 -8.26
C ALA A 162 1.42 -21.62 -9.55
N ALA A 163 1.38 -20.42 -10.15
CA ALA A 163 2.13 -20.09 -11.39
C ALA A 163 3.67 -20.06 -11.21
N THR A 164 4.16 -20.17 -9.98
CA THR A 164 5.60 -20.11 -9.65
C THR A 164 6.24 -21.51 -9.56
N LYS A 165 5.46 -22.58 -9.67
CA LYS A 165 5.92 -23.99 -9.65
C LYS A 165 6.15 -24.53 -11.03
#